data_62b99c532160c4e043a782267baabe5e
#
_entry.id   62b99c532160c4e043a782267baabe5e
#
_cell.length_a   1.000
_cell.length_b   1.000
_cell.length_c   1.000
_cell.angle_alpha   90.00
_cell.angle_beta   90.00
_cell.angle_gamma   90.00
#
_symmetry.space_group_name_H-M   'P 1'
#
loop_
_entity.id
_entity.type
_entity.pdbx_description
1 polymer ?
#
loop_
_entity_poly.entity_id
_entity_poly.type
_entity_poly.pdbx_seq_one_letter_code
_entity_poly.pdbx_strand_id
1 'polypeptide(L)'
;MRRFVACFFATMLAASFSDAPLVAASAPAPTAPRGAIGVIPGSPDLAVLDRLVFSTPLARFRIERARAKRVHRWLITATDGCTAPLVGSTGRSFDFRVACERHDLAYANYSTLSRLNFGLSWTAELRARVDDQFQRDLQESCLRRKHSERLRCDTWAVVFFHAVRVAAGP
;
A
#
# COMPACT_ATOMS: atom_id res chain seq x y z
N MET A 1 3.52 -59.25 -35.05
CA MET A 1 2.73 -60.30 -34.39
C MET A 1 2.70 -60.09 -32.89
N ARG A 2 1.51 -60.31 -32.32
CA ARG A 2 1.17 -60.28 -30.89
C ARG A 2 1.04 -58.94 -30.20
N ARG A 3 -0.22 -58.52 -30.12
CA ARG A 3 -0.82 -57.52 -29.24
C ARG A 3 -0.83 -58.03 -27.80
N PHE A 4 -0.43 -57.24 -26.83
CA PHE A 4 -0.84 -57.41 -25.42
C PHE A 4 -1.58 -56.17 -24.96
N VAL A 5 -2.88 -56.37 -24.76
CA VAL A 5 -3.79 -55.45 -24.08
C VAL A 5 -3.64 -55.72 -22.59
N ALA A 6 -3.24 -54.73 -21.83
CA ALA A 6 -3.28 -54.78 -20.37
C ALA A 6 -4.35 -53.80 -19.89
N CYS A 7 -5.48 -54.38 -19.43
CA CYS A 7 -6.51 -53.65 -18.69
C CYS A 7 -5.96 -53.30 -17.30
N PHE A 8 -5.88 -52.02 -16.99
CA PHE A 8 -5.73 -51.55 -15.60
C PHE A 8 -7.09 -51.12 -15.07
N PHE A 9 -7.57 -51.85 -14.09
CA PHE A 9 -8.72 -51.51 -13.28
C PHE A 9 -8.38 -50.29 -12.41
N ALA A 10 -9.06 -49.17 -12.66
CA ALA A 10 -9.00 -47.99 -11.79
C ALA A 10 -10.01 -48.21 -10.65
N THR A 11 -9.52 -48.52 -9.46
CA THR A 11 -10.28 -48.49 -8.22
C THR A 11 -10.53 -47.04 -7.82
N MET A 12 -11.77 -46.60 -7.95
CA MET A 12 -12.23 -45.33 -7.40
C MET A 12 -12.28 -45.42 -5.87
N LEU A 13 -11.34 -44.77 -5.17
CA LEU A 13 -11.49 -44.45 -3.76
C LEU A 13 -12.38 -43.18 -3.68
N ALA A 14 -13.60 -43.39 -3.20
CA ALA A 14 -14.47 -42.28 -2.81
C ALA A 14 -13.93 -41.67 -1.52
N ALA A 15 -13.25 -40.54 -1.62
CA ALA A 15 -12.89 -39.71 -0.48
C ALA A 15 -14.12 -38.90 -0.07
N SER A 16 -14.72 -39.25 1.07
CA SER A 16 -15.75 -38.45 1.71
C SER A 16 -15.13 -37.17 2.22
N PHE A 17 -15.39 -36.07 1.52
CA PHE A 17 -15.05 -34.71 2.03
C PHE A 17 -16.09 -34.37 3.10
N SER A 18 -15.66 -34.39 4.35
CA SER A 18 -16.42 -33.79 5.44
C SER A 18 -16.38 -32.29 5.28
N ASP A 19 -17.51 -31.68 4.98
CA ASP A 19 -17.70 -30.22 5.02
C ASP A 19 -17.56 -29.74 6.48
N ALA A 20 -16.34 -29.38 6.86
CA ALA A 20 -16.12 -28.57 8.05
C ALA A 20 -16.35 -27.10 7.65
N PRO A 21 -17.21 -26.34 8.36
CA PRO A 21 -17.37 -24.93 8.10
C PRO A 21 -16.04 -24.24 8.37
N LEU A 22 -15.44 -23.65 7.33
CA LEU A 22 -14.35 -22.71 7.45
C LEU A 22 -14.87 -21.49 8.23
N VAL A 23 -14.62 -21.48 9.53
CA VAL A 23 -14.71 -20.27 10.32
C VAL A 23 -13.61 -19.36 9.78
N ALA A 24 -14.02 -18.40 8.96
CA ALA A 24 -13.14 -17.33 8.51
C ALA A 24 -12.68 -16.59 9.76
N ALA A 25 -11.46 -16.85 10.20
CA ALA A 25 -10.79 -16.05 11.19
C ALA A 25 -10.60 -14.67 10.56
N SER A 26 -11.46 -13.72 10.96
CA SER A 26 -11.28 -12.32 10.62
C SER A 26 -9.92 -11.90 11.13
N ALA A 27 -8.99 -11.64 10.20
CA ALA A 27 -7.71 -11.05 10.54
C ALA A 27 -7.98 -9.74 11.29
N PRO A 28 -7.31 -9.49 12.43
CA PRO A 28 -7.48 -8.22 13.13
C PRO A 28 -7.09 -7.10 12.17
N ALA A 29 -8.00 -6.15 12.00
CA ALA A 29 -7.72 -4.93 11.25
C ALA A 29 -6.43 -4.31 11.82
N PRO A 30 -5.53 -3.79 10.97
CA PRO A 30 -4.31 -3.15 11.43
C PRO A 30 -4.69 -2.09 12.46
N THR A 31 -4.23 -2.31 13.69
CA THR A 31 -4.47 -1.40 14.80
C THR A 31 -3.69 -0.13 14.46
N ALA A 32 -4.40 0.91 14.05
CA ALA A 32 -3.79 2.23 13.89
C ALA A 32 -3.07 2.58 15.21
N PRO A 33 -1.86 3.15 15.15
CA PRO A 33 -1.13 3.50 16.35
C PRO A 33 -2.02 4.36 17.25
N ARG A 34 -2.30 3.89 18.47
CA ARG A 34 -2.99 4.64 19.51
C ARG A 34 -2.06 5.73 20.03
N GLY A 35 -1.82 6.74 19.19
CA GLY A 35 -1.04 7.91 19.50
C GLY A 35 -1.93 9.14 19.42
N ALA A 36 -2.36 9.63 20.60
CA ALA A 36 -2.88 10.97 20.84
C ALA A 36 -3.94 11.46 19.85
N ILE A 37 -5.21 11.23 20.17
CA ILE A 37 -6.32 12.07 19.69
C ILE A 37 -6.12 13.44 20.34
N GLY A 38 -5.13 14.18 19.87
CA GLY A 38 -5.01 15.60 20.14
C GLY A 38 -6.15 16.30 19.42
N VAL A 39 -6.94 17.06 20.16
CA VAL A 39 -7.90 18.03 19.60
C VAL A 39 -7.27 18.69 18.40
N ILE A 40 -7.86 18.51 17.22
CA ILE A 40 -7.39 19.10 15.97
C ILE A 40 -7.72 20.59 16.02
N PRO A 41 -6.75 21.51 16.26
CA PRO A 41 -7.03 22.94 16.26
C PRO A 41 -7.20 23.39 14.81
N GLY A 42 -8.40 23.81 14.48
CA GLY A 42 -8.73 24.35 13.18
C GLY A 42 -9.27 23.31 12.19
N SER A 43 -10.01 23.80 11.20
CA SER A 43 -10.49 22.97 10.09
C SER A 43 -9.30 22.48 9.27
N PRO A 44 -9.17 21.18 8.99
CA PRO A 44 -8.07 20.67 8.18
C PRO A 44 -8.10 21.30 6.78
N ASP A 45 -6.97 21.84 6.35
CA ASP A 45 -6.81 22.35 4.99
C ASP A 45 -6.52 21.17 4.05
N LEU A 46 -7.57 20.63 3.44
CA LEU A 46 -7.47 19.52 2.50
C LEU A 46 -6.60 19.86 1.27
N ALA A 47 -6.55 21.14 0.87
CA ALA A 47 -5.71 21.55 -0.26
C ALA A 47 -4.21 21.36 0.03
N VAL A 48 -3.81 21.49 1.30
CA VAL A 48 -2.42 21.19 1.71
C VAL A 48 -2.14 19.69 1.57
N LEU A 49 -3.06 18.83 2.00
CA LEU A 49 -2.91 17.39 1.88
C LEU A 49 -2.85 16.96 0.41
N ASP A 50 -3.80 17.41 -0.40
CA ASP A 50 -3.86 17.12 -1.84
C ASP A 50 -2.60 17.56 -2.57
N ARG A 51 -2.08 18.75 -2.25
CA ARG A 51 -0.83 19.24 -2.82
C ARG A 51 0.35 18.35 -2.44
N LEU A 52 0.47 17.96 -1.17
CA LEU A 52 1.56 17.08 -0.71
C LEU A 52 1.49 15.72 -1.40
N VAL A 53 0.29 15.16 -1.53
CA VAL A 53 0.10 13.81 -2.09
C VAL A 53 0.22 13.82 -3.60
N PHE A 54 -0.45 14.72 -4.31
CA PHE A 54 -0.63 14.60 -5.77
C PHE A 54 0.20 15.59 -6.60
N SER A 55 0.67 16.71 -6.01
CA SER A 55 1.29 17.79 -6.78
C SER A 55 2.73 18.08 -6.39
N THR A 56 3.18 17.62 -5.24
CA THR A 56 4.57 17.87 -4.79
C THR A 56 5.52 16.91 -5.49
N PRO A 57 6.59 17.38 -6.17
CA PRO A 57 7.61 16.50 -6.73
C PRO A 57 8.21 15.59 -5.65
N LEU A 58 8.43 14.31 -5.98
CA LEU A 58 8.90 13.31 -4.99
C LEU A 58 10.20 13.75 -4.31
N ALA A 59 11.11 14.35 -5.06
CA ALA A 59 12.38 14.87 -4.53
C ALA A 59 12.22 15.97 -3.46
N ARG A 60 11.09 16.70 -3.49
CA ARG A 60 10.78 17.78 -2.55
C ARG A 60 9.87 17.35 -1.41
N PHE A 61 9.25 16.17 -1.53
CA PHE A 61 8.19 15.74 -0.64
C PHE A 61 8.56 15.82 0.85
N ARG A 62 9.71 15.29 1.26
CA ARG A 62 10.13 15.31 2.68
C ARG A 62 10.25 16.73 3.24
N ILE A 63 10.79 17.65 2.45
CA ILE A 63 10.96 19.05 2.85
C ILE A 63 9.60 19.73 2.99
N GLU A 64 8.73 19.57 1.99
CA GLU A 64 7.40 20.19 1.99
C GLU A 64 6.49 19.59 3.08
N ARG A 65 6.56 18.27 3.31
CA ARG A 65 5.88 17.58 4.42
C ARG A 65 6.32 18.17 5.77
N ALA A 66 7.63 18.33 5.99
CA ALA A 66 8.15 18.90 7.24
C ALA A 66 7.75 20.37 7.44
N ARG A 67 7.69 21.16 6.37
CA ARG A 67 7.19 22.53 6.40
C ARG A 67 5.70 22.57 6.74
N ALA A 68 4.90 21.77 6.04
CA ALA A 68 3.47 21.68 6.27
C ALA A 68 3.15 21.24 7.71
N LYS A 69 3.86 20.26 8.27
CA LYS A 69 3.66 19.80 9.64
C LYS A 69 3.88 20.87 10.69
N ARG A 70 4.82 21.81 10.45
CA ARG A 70 5.05 22.93 11.39
C ARG A 70 3.88 23.90 11.47
N VAL A 71 3.18 24.09 10.34
CA VAL A 71 2.02 24.98 10.23
C VAL A 71 0.72 24.24 10.56
N HIS A 72 0.58 23.03 10.03
CA HIS A 72 -0.64 22.23 10.13
C HIS A 72 -0.42 21.06 11.11
N ARG A 73 -0.59 21.34 12.40
CA ARG A 73 -0.32 20.36 13.48
C ARG A 73 -1.22 19.12 13.42
N TRP A 74 -2.38 19.21 12.77
CA TRP A 74 -3.28 18.09 12.52
C TRP A 74 -2.70 17.04 11.59
N LEU A 75 -1.76 17.41 10.69
CA LEU A 75 -1.21 16.52 9.69
C LEU A 75 -0.48 15.32 10.36
N ILE A 76 -0.90 14.12 10.05
CA ILE A 76 -0.26 12.88 10.52
C ILE A 76 0.93 12.61 9.60
N THR A 77 2.12 12.59 10.16
CA THR A 77 3.36 12.38 9.40
C THR A 77 4.12 11.13 9.81
N ALA A 78 3.52 10.34 10.72
CA ALA A 78 4.04 9.02 11.07
C ALA A 78 4.00 8.11 9.84
N THR A 79 5.02 7.29 9.68
CA THR A 79 5.15 6.32 8.61
C THR A 79 5.80 5.07 9.18
N ASP A 80 5.38 3.91 8.73
CA ASP A 80 6.04 2.64 9.00
C ASP A 80 7.00 2.23 7.85
N GLY A 81 7.06 3.07 6.83
CA GLY A 81 7.86 2.84 5.63
C GLY A 81 7.24 1.79 4.71
N CYS A 82 8.04 1.24 3.82
CA CYS A 82 7.57 0.17 2.92
C CYS A 82 7.44 -1.17 3.66
N THR A 83 6.59 -1.27 4.67
CA THR A 83 6.34 -2.53 5.37
C THR A 83 5.36 -3.39 4.56
N ALA A 84 5.78 -3.84 3.38
CA ALA A 84 5.00 -4.81 2.64
C ALA A 84 5.28 -6.22 3.18
N PRO A 85 4.24 -6.99 3.56
CA PRO A 85 4.42 -8.39 3.91
C PRO A 85 5.17 -9.11 2.78
N LEU A 86 6.20 -9.88 3.10
CA LEU A 86 7.04 -10.67 2.18
C LEU A 86 8.13 -9.91 1.40
N VAL A 87 8.09 -8.59 1.29
CA VAL A 87 9.04 -7.83 0.46
C VAL A 87 10.02 -7.00 1.30
N GLY A 88 9.70 -6.74 2.56
CA GLY A 88 10.50 -5.89 3.45
C GLY A 88 10.34 -4.39 3.18
N SER A 89 11.01 -3.57 3.97
CA SER A 89 10.88 -2.10 3.92
C SER A 89 11.61 -1.45 2.75
N THR A 90 12.63 -2.11 2.22
CA THR A 90 13.36 -1.69 1.02
C THR A 90 13.82 -2.95 0.32
N GLY A 91 13.49 -3.13 -0.94
CA GLY A 91 14.16 -4.15 -1.73
C GLY A 91 15.68 -3.94 -1.59
N ARG A 92 16.46 -4.99 -1.43
CA ARG A 92 17.92 -4.91 -1.27
C ARG A 92 18.64 -4.08 -2.34
N SER A 93 17.92 -3.72 -3.39
CA SER A 93 18.48 -3.08 -4.58
C SER A 93 17.97 -1.66 -4.80
N PHE A 94 16.79 -1.25 -4.28
CA PHE A 94 16.17 0.02 -4.63
C PHE A 94 15.52 0.67 -3.43
N ASP A 95 15.72 1.98 -3.29
CA ASP A 95 15.17 2.77 -2.19
C ASP A 95 13.86 3.44 -2.61
N PHE A 96 12.75 2.88 -2.17
CA PHE A 96 11.40 3.41 -2.38
C PHE A 96 10.83 4.13 -1.16
N ARG A 97 11.64 4.38 -0.11
CA ARG A 97 11.15 4.94 1.16
C ARG A 97 10.36 6.23 1.01
N VAL A 98 10.77 7.15 0.13
CA VAL A 98 10.04 8.41 -0.06
C VAL A 98 8.67 8.20 -0.68
N ALA A 99 8.55 7.26 -1.62
CA ALA A 99 7.27 6.86 -2.20
C ALA A 99 6.34 6.28 -1.13
N CYS A 100 6.86 5.36 -0.30
CA CYS A 100 6.11 4.76 0.81
C CYS A 100 5.69 5.80 1.84
N GLU A 101 6.58 6.71 2.23
CA GLU A 101 6.24 7.79 3.17
C GLU A 101 5.12 8.71 2.66
N ARG A 102 5.03 8.96 1.35
CA ARG A 102 3.92 9.71 0.76
C ARG A 102 2.64 8.91 0.77
N HIS A 103 2.70 7.64 0.43
CA HIS A 103 1.56 6.73 0.47
C HIS A 103 0.99 6.62 1.90
N ASP A 104 1.85 6.39 2.90
CA ASP A 104 1.45 6.33 4.31
C ASP A 104 0.81 7.64 4.78
N LEU A 105 1.41 8.78 4.41
CA LEU A 105 0.84 10.10 4.72
C LEU A 105 -0.57 10.23 4.15
N ALA A 106 -0.79 9.82 2.90
CA ALA A 106 -2.10 9.90 2.27
C ALA A 106 -3.12 9.01 2.99
N TYR A 107 -2.80 7.73 3.18
CA TYR A 107 -3.68 6.77 3.85
C TYR A 107 -4.04 7.20 5.27
N ALA A 108 -3.04 7.57 6.08
CA ALA A 108 -3.26 7.98 7.46
C ALA A 108 -4.17 9.21 7.58
N ASN A 109 -3.94 10.23 6.73
CA ASN A 109 -4.70 11.48 6.82
C ASN A 109 -6.09 11.35 6.20
N TYR A 110 -6.22 10.86 4.95
CA TYR A 110 -7.53 10.76 4.31
C TYR A 110 -8.49 9.84 5.09
N SER A 111 -8.03 8.68 5.55
CA SER A 111 -8.86 7.78 6.34
C SER A 111 -9.27 8.39 7.71
N THR A 112 -8.36 9.11 8.36
CA THR A 112 -8.65 9.77 9.63
C THR A 112 -9.63 10.91 9.46
N LEU A 113 -9.44 11.79 8.47
CA LEU A 113 -10.31 12.91 8.18
C LEU A 113 -11.72 12.45 7.76
N SER A 114 -11.81 11.35 7.01
CA SER A 114 -13.10 10.73 6.68
C SER A 114 -13.83 10.24 7.94
N ARG A 115 -13.14 9.51 8.81
CA ARG A 115 -13.75 9.01 10.07
C ARG A 115 -14.19 10.13 11.00
N LEU A 116 -13.53 11.27 10.96
CA LEU A 116 -13.86 12.45 11.76
C LEU A 116 -14.86 13.39 11.08
N ASN A 117 -15.43 13.01 9.92
CA ASN A 117 -16.43 13.77 9.18
C ASN A 117 -15.99 15.20 8.77
N PHE A 118 -14.74 15.37 8.36
CA PHE A 118 -14.21 16.65 7.86
C PHE A 118 -14.56 16.92 6.38
N GLY A 119 -15.77 16.55 5.93
CA GLY A 119 -16.23 16.81 4.57
C GLY A 119 -15.53 15.99 3.48
N LEU A 120 -14.87 14.91 3.86
CA LEU A 120 -14.16 13.99 2.99
C LEU A 120 -14.67 12.57 3.21
N SER A 121 -14.79 11.80 2.13
CA SER A 121 -15.05 10.35 2.19
C SER A 121 -13.86 9.55 1.70
N TRP A 122 -13.42 8.58 2.50
CA TRP A 122 -12.36 7.64 2.11
C TRP A 122 -12.95 6.52 1.25
N THR A 123 -13.18 6.84 -0.04
CA THR A 123 -13.81 5.94 -1.01
C THR A 123 -12.79 5.05 -1.72
N ALA A 124 -13.28 4.01 -2.40
CA ALA A 124 -12.45 3.16 -3.24
C ALA A 124 -11.73 3.96 -4.35
N GLU A 125 -12.40 4.97 -4.91
CA GLU A 125 -11.83 5.84 -5.95
C GLU A 125 -10.69 6.70 -5.41
N LEU A 126 -10.85 7.27 -4.21
CA LEU A 126 -9.78 8.06 -3.59
C LEU A 126 -8.58 7.17 -3.24
N ARG A 127 -8.84 5.95 -2.72
CA ARG A 127 -7.78 4.97 -2.49
C ARG A 127 -7.05 4.62 -3.77
N ALA A 128 -7.78 4.31 -4.84
CA ALA A 128 -7.18 4.00 -6.13
C ALA A 128 -6.29 5.15 -6.63
N ARG A 129 -6.73 6.40 -6.52
CA ARG A 129 -5.93 7.58 -6.88
C ARG A 129 -4.64 7.70 -6.06
N VAL A 130 -4.70 7.39 -4.76
CA VAL A 130 -3.51 7.39 -3.89
C VAL A 130 -2.55 6.27 -4.30
N ASP A 131 -3.07 5.08 -4.58
CA ASP A 131 -2.27 3.94 -5.04
C ASP A 131 -1.64 4.22 -6.41
N ASP A 132 -2.37 4.85 -7.33
CA ASP A 132 -1.83 5.26 -8.64
C ASP A 132 -0.71 6.30 -8.48
N GLN A 133 -0.83 7.21 -7.50
CA GLN A 133 0.27 8.13 -7.17
C GLN A 133 1.48 7.38 -6.63
N PHE A 134 1.26 6.39 -5.77
CA PHE A 134 2.33 5.54 -5.27
C PHE A 134 3.07 4.83 -6.41
N GLN A 135 2.33 4.28 -7.37
CA GLN A 135 2.93 3.64 -8.56
C GLN A 135 3.81 4.63 -9.35
N ARG A 136 3.32 5.85 -9.60
CA ARG A 136 4.12 6.90 -10.26
C ARG A 136 5.39 7.24 -9.49
N ASP A 137 5.31 7.33 -8.18
CA ASP A 137 6.45 7.64 -7.31
C ASP A 137 7.52 6.52 -7.33
N LEU A 138 7.08 5.26 -7.36
CA LEU A 138 7.98 4.12 -7.52
C LEU A 138 8.72 4.20 -8.87
N GLN A 139 7.99 4.46 -9.95
CA GLN A 139 8.55 4.62 -11.30
C GLN A 139 9.51 5.83 -11.36
N GLU A 140 9.14 6.98 -10.78
CA GLU A 140 10.02 8.16 -10.69
C GLU A 140 11.34 7.82 -9.97
N SER A 141 11.27 7.00 -8.93
CA SER A 141 12.47 6.53 -8.21
C SER A 141 13.38 5.70 -9.10
N CYS A 142 12.81 4.92 -10.04
CA CYS A 142 13.57 4.12 -11.01
C CYS A 142 14.20 4.96 -12.12
N LEU A 143 13.55 6.04 -12.56
CA LEU A 143 14.11 6.93 -13.58
C LEU A 143 15.45 7.55 -13.18
N ARG A 144 15.71 7.69 -11.89
CA ARG A 144 16.99 8.20 -11.35
C ARG A 144 18.11 7.18 -11.32
N ARG A 145 17.84 5.92 -11.70
CA ARG A 145 18.84 4.84 -11.76
C ARG A 145 19.60 4.82 -13.06
N LYS A 146 20.77 4.19 -13.05
CA LYS A 146 21.53 3.90 -14.29
C LYS A 146 20.65 3.10 -15.23
N HIS A 147 20.78 3.33 -16.52
CA HIS A 147 19.95 2.67 -17.55
C HIS A 147 19.95 1.13 -17.40
N SER A 148 21.11 0.53 -17.12
CA SER A 148 21.26 -0.91 -16.90
C SER A 148 20.50 -1.48 -15.70
N GLU A 149 20.08 -0.62 -14.75
CA GLU A 149 19.38 -1.04 -13.55
C GLU A 149 17.86 -0.77 -13.63
N ARG A 150 17.42 0.04 -14.60
CA ARG A 150 16.02 0.50 -14.68
C ARG A 150 15.04 -0.65 -14.78
N LEU A 151 15.24 -1.58 -15.71
CA LEU A 151 14.33 -2.71 -15.89
C LEU A 151 14.13 -3.51 -14.59
N ARG A 152 15.22 -3.77 -13.86
CA ARG A 152 15.14 -4.48 -12.58
C ARG A 152 14.44 -3.63 -11.52
N CYS A 153 14.67 -2.31 -11.50
CA CYS A 153 13.99 -1.39 -10.61
C CYS A 153 12.48 -1.37 -10.89
N ASP A 154 12.08 -1.26 -12.15
CA ASP A 154 10.68 -1.24 -12.57
C ASP A 154 9.97 -2.55 -12.20
N THR A 155 10.65 -3.69 -12.33
CA THR A 155 10.11 -4.99 -11.88
C THR A 155 9.83 -4.97 -10.38
N TRP A 156 10.76 -4.45 -9.56
CA TRP A 156 10.55 -4.30 -8.13
C TRP A 156 9.46 -3.29 -7.79
N ALA A 157 9.35 -2.19 -8.53
CA ALA A 157 8.28 -1.21 -8.37
C ALA A 157 6.90 -1.86 -8.55
N VAL A 158 6.73 -2.73 -9.56
CA VAL A 158 5.50 -3.49 -9.76
C VAL A 158 5.22 -4.44 -8.59
N VAL A 159 6.23 -5.16 -8.10
CA VAL A 159 6.07 -6.07 -6.94
C VAL A 159 5.62 -5.30 -5.70
N PHE A 160 6.26 -4.15 -5.40
CA PHE A 160 5.87 -3.30 -4.26
C PHE A 160 4.45 -2.77 -4.40
N PHE A 161 4.09 -2.28 -5.58
CA PHE A 161 2.74 -1.78 -5.84
C PHE A 161 1.66 -2.83 -5.57
N HIS A 162 1.84 -4.04 -6.13
CA HIS A 162 0.87 -5.11 -5.92
C HIS A 162 0.83 -5.60 -4.46
N ALA A 163 1.98 -5.70 -3.78
CA ALA A 163 2.03 -6.08 -2.38
C ALA A 163 1.24 -5.11 -1.48
N VAL A 164 1.38 -3.80 -1.72
CA VAL A 164 0.65 -2.76 -0.99
C VAL A 164 -0.85 -2.84 -1.28
N ARG A 165 -1.25 -2.99 -2.54
CA ARG A 165 -2.68 -3.12 -2.91
C ARG A 165 -3.36 -4.34 -2.28
N VAL A 166 -2.68 -5.47 -2.24
CA VAL A 166 -3.20 -6.69 -1.57
C VAL A 166 -3.30 -6.49 -0.07
N ALA A 167 -2.31 -5.84 0.56
CA ALA A 167 -2.29 -5.59 1.99
C ALA A 167 -3.33 -4.55 2.43
N ALA A 168 -3.64 -3.56 1.58
CA ALA A 168 -4.61 -2.52 1.88
C ALA A 168 -6.08 -3.00 1.82
N GLY A 169 -6.32 -4.18 1.28
CA GLY A 169 -7.66 -4.75 1.09
C GLY A 169 -8.49 -4.00 0.02
N PRO A 170 -9.70 -4.51 -0.27
CA PRO A 170 -10.61 -3.87 -1.20
C PRO A 170 -11.16 -2.54 -0.67
#